data_067fce71774555c173a9ffaa334bd132
#
_entry.id   067fce71774555c173a9ffaa334bd132
#
_cell.length_a   1.000
_cell.length_b   1.000
_cell.length_c   1.000
_cell.angle_alpha   90.00
_cell.angle_beta   90.00
_cell.angle_gamma   90.00
#
_symmetry.space_group_name_H-M   'P 1'
#
loop_
_entity.id
_entity.type
_entity.pdbx_description
1 polymer ?
#
loop_
_entity_poly.entity_id
_entity_poly.type
_entity_poly.pdbx_seq_one_letter_code
_entity_poly.pdbx_strand_id
1 'polypeptide(L)'
;MINIRRLLGLQLVVAAGLLLSITHSFAQKADIGDEPGLIADDSIELPPDMQKQMVLYRTTEAPGTIIIATSERHLYVVQGNGRALRYGIGVGRDGFTWQGLLKISRKAEWPDWTPPPEMIARQPYLPRFMAGGPGNPLGARALYLGATVYRIHGTNRPDTIGTAVSSGCFRLVNADVADLYDRIPVGTKVIVRQKPEI
;
A
#
# COMPACT_ATOMS: atom_id res chain seq x y z
N MET A 1 -7.96 58.53 75.44
CA MET A 1 -8.05 57.11 75.38
C MET A 1 -8.27 56.74 73.93
N ILE A 2 -7.22 56.27 73.24
CA ILE A 2 -7.19 56.09 71.79
C ILE A 2 -7.21 54.62 71.52
N ASN A 3 -8.18 54.18 70.76
CA ASN A 3 -8.24 52.77 70.28
C ASN A 3 -7.90 52.74 68.79
N ILE A 4 -6.74 52.18 68.51
CA ILE A 4 -6.25 51.96 67.15
C ILE A 4 -6.70 50.57 66.71
N ARG A 5 -7.64 50.46 65.77
CA ARG A 5 -7.98 49.18 65.05
C ARG A 5 -7.10 49.01 63.84
N ARG A 6 -6.22 48.02 63.86
CA ARG A 6 -5.43 47.59 62.70
C ARG A 6 -6.32 46.91 61.69
N LEU A 7 -6.42 47.47 60.49
CA LEU A 7 -6.96 46.75 59.33
C LEU A 7 -5.82 45.96 58.69
N LEU A 8 -5.99 44.63 58.74
CA LEU A 8 -5.18 43.70 57.92
C LEU A 8 -5.81 43.67 56.53
N GLY A 9 -5.10 44.17 55.55
CA GLY A 9 -5.43 43.98 54.14
C GLY A 9 -5.01 42.62 53.65
N LEU A 10 -5.99 41.81 53.27
CA LEU A 10 -5.78 40.51 52.63
C LEU A 10 -5.50 40.74 51.14
N GLN A 11 -4.26 40.58 50.69
CA GLN A 11 -3.93 40.61 49.27
C GLN A 11 -4.25 39.22 48.66
N LEU A 12 -5.25 39.18 47.80
CA LEU A 12 -5.57 38.02 46.97
C LEU A 12 -4.57 38.01 45.81
N VAL A 13 -3.62 37.05 45.84
CA VAL A 13 -2.76 36.76 44.70
C VAL A 13 -3.55 35.85 43.77
N VAL A 14 -4.04 36.41 42.65
CA VAL A 14 -4.61 35.60 41.56
C VAL A 14 -3.46 35.03 40.73
N ALA A 15 -3.13 33.78 40.97
CA ALA A 15 -2.24 33.02 40.10
C ALA A 15 -2.97 32.66 38.81
N ALA A 16 -2.73 33.40 37.72
CA ALA A 16 -3.18 33.03 36.40
C ALA A 16 -2.38 31.80 35.91
N GLY A 17 -2.96 30.64 36.06
CA GLY A 17 -2.43 29.40 35.51
C GLY A 17 -2.56 29.43 33.98
N LEU A 18 -1.45 29.62 33.28
CA LEU A 18 -1.34 29.46 31.84
C LEU A 18 -1.43 27.95 31.50
N LEU A 19 -2.62 27.47 31.18
CA LEU A 19 -2.82 26.14 30.63
C LEU A 19 -2.23 26.13 29.21
N LEU A 20 -0.97 25.71 29.07
CA LEU A 20 -0.41 25.32 27.78
C LEU A 20 -1.18 24.07 27.28
N SER A 21 -2.14 24.27 26.42
CA SER A 21 -2.74 23.19 25.64
C SER A 21 -1.69 22.67 24.69
N ILE A 22 -1.03 21.57 25.05
CA ILE A 22 -0.18 20.83 24.13
C ILE A 22 -1.13 20.17 23.12
N THR A 23 -1.38 20.84 22.01
CA THR A 23 -1.99 20.21 20.84
C THR A 23 -0.99 19.20 20.32
N HIS A 24 -1.23 17.93 20.63
CA HIS A 24 -0.54 16.84 19.94
C HIS A 24 -0.99 16.91 18.48
N SER A 25 -0.19 17.57 17.66
CA SER A 25 -0.29 17.42 16.22
C SER A 25 0.06 15.95 15.92
N PHE A 26 -0.97 15.11 15.75
CA PHE A 26 -0.78 13.82 15.12
C PHE A 26 -0.30 14.14 13.70
N ALA A 27 1.03 14.15 13.52
CA ALA A 27 1.62 14.13 12.20
C ALA A 27 1.00 12.93 11.49
N GLN A 28 0.07 13.19 10.59
CA GLN A 28 -0.55 12.18 9.75
C GLN A 28 0.62 11.53 9.02
N LYS A 29 0.89 10.26 9.36
CA LYS A 29 2.00 9.50 8.79
C LYS A 29 1.82 9.59 7.29
N ALA A 30 2.74 10.29 6.62
CA ALA A 30 2.68 10.48 5.17
C ALA A 30 2.44 9.11 4.54
N ASP A 31 1.56 9.06 3.53
CA ASP A 31 1.25 7.83 2.80
C ASP A 31 2.51 7.50 1.96
N ILE A 32 3.47 6.84 2.60
CA ILE A 32 4.80 6.55 2.05
C ILE A 32 4.72 5.75 0.74
N GLY A 33 3.51 5.26 0.43
CA GLY A 33 3.30 4.36 -0.68
C GLY A 33 3.26 4.96 -2.07
N ASP A 34 2.96 6.25 -2.22
CA ASP A 34 2.77 6.91 -3.53
C ASP A 34 3.63 8.17 -3.58
N GLU A 35 4.93 8.03 -3.80
CA GLU A 35 5.87 9.14 -3.95
C GLU A 35 6.23 9.34 -5.44
N PRO A 36 5.51 10.18 -6.18
CA PRO A 36 5.81 10.45 -7.58
C PRO A 36 7.16 11.16 -7.72
N GLY A 37 7.92 10.74 -8.78
CA GLY A 37 9.22 11.31 -9.10
C GLY A 37 10.42 10.63 -8.43
N LEU A 38 10.22 9.77 -7.43
CA LEU A 38 11.28 8.96 -6.88
C LEU A 38 11.66 7.86 -7.89
N ILE A 39 12.94 7.70 -8.16
CA ILE A 39 13.44 6.61 -9.01
C ILE A 39 13.65 5.37 -8.12
N ALA A 40 13.13 4.23 -8.57
CA ALA A 40 13.30 2.97 -7.86
C ALA A 40 14.79 2.64 -7.71
N ASP A 41 15.18 2.22 -6.52
CA ASP A 41 16.47 1.56 -6.30
C ASP A 41 16.28 0.05 -6.51
N ASP A 42 16.49 -0.39 -7.75
CA ASP A 42 16.35 -1.79 -8.13
C ASP A 42 17.47 -2.69 -7.56
N SER A 43 18.45 -2.12 -6.85
CA SER A 43 19.47 -2.87 -6.10
C SER A 43 18.99 -3.37 -4.73
N ILE A 44 17.82 -2.93 -4.26
CA ILE A 44 17.26 -3.38 -2.99
C ILE A 44 16.95 -4.88 -3.07
N GLU A 45 17.64 -5.65 -2.24
CA GLU A 45 17.36 -7.07 -2.09
C GLU A 45 16.18 -7.29 -1.15
N LEU A 46 15.17 -8.00 -1.63
CA LEU A 46 14.01 -8.37 -0.82
C LEU A 46 14.39 -9.40 0.24
N PRO A 47 13.75 -9.37 1.43
CA PRO A 47 13.86 -10.46 2.40
C PRO A 47 13.59 -11.83 1.74
N PRO A 48 14.25 -12.91 2.17
CA PRO A 48 14.14 -14.24 1.52
C PRO A 48 12.71 -14.76 1.39
N ASP A 49 11.83 -14.44 2.34
CA ASP A 49 10.42 -14.80 2.32
C ASP A 49 9.60 -13.98 1.30
N MET A 50 10.08 -12.79 0.89
CA MET A 50 9.46 -11.94 -0.12
C MET A 50 10.03 -12.14 -1.53
N GLN A 51 11.10 -12.91 -1.69
CA GLN A 51 11.68 -13.22 -2.99
C GLN A 51 10.79 -14.17 -3.78
N LYS A 52 10.80 -14.01 -5.11
CA LYS A 52 10.11 -14.91 -6.03
C LYS A 52 10.67 -16.32 -5.90
N GLN A 53 9.79 -17.30 -5.64
CA GLN A 53 10.20 -18.70 -5.51
C GLN A 53 9.06 -19.68 -5.78
N MET A 54 9.43 -20.90 -6.21
CA MET A 54 8.50 -22.01 -6.31
C MET A 54 8.21 -22.59 -4.93
N VAL A 55 6.93 -22.73 -4.59
CA VAL A 55 6.51 -23.27 -3.29
C VAL A 55 5.51 -24.40 -3.45
N LEU A 56 5.39 -25.24 -2.43
CA LEU A 56 4.27 -26.16 -2.30
C LEU A 56 3.01 -25.33 -1.98
N TYR A 57 1.96 -25.55 -2.77
CA TYR A 57 0.71 -24.82 -2.62
C TYR A 57 -0.47 -25.70 -3.02
N ARG A 58 -1.19 -26.22 -2.04
CA ARG A 58 -2.36 -27.07 -2.25
C ARG A 58 -3.57 -26.20 -2.51
N THR A 59 -4.20 -26.39 -3.65
CA THR A 59 -5.42 -25.71 -4.04
C THR A 59 -6.18 -26.53 -5.06
N THR A 60 -7.49 -26.31 -5.15
CA THR A 60 -8.35 -26.88 -6.22
C THR A 60 -8.42 -25.98 -7.45
N GLU A 61 -7.77 -24.81 -7.40
CA GLU A 61 -7.77 -23.85 -8.49
C GLU A 61 -6.91 -24.35 -9.67
N ALA A 62 -7.39 -24.07 -10.88
CA ALA A 62 -6.70 -24.47 -12.10
C ALA A 62 -5.33 -23.78 -12.25
N PRO A 63 -4.35 -24.46 -12.89
CA PRO A 63 -3.10 -23.82 -13.27
C PRO A 63 -3.32 -22.52 -14.05
N GLY A 64 -2.47 -21.51 -13.80
CA GLY A 64 -2.60 -20.15 -14.33
C GLY A 64 -3.46 -19.21 -13.49
N THR A 65 -4.26 -19.72 -12.54
CA THR A 65 -5.00 -18.86 -11.61
C THR A 65 -4.04 -18.06 -10.71
N ILE A 66 -4.32 -16.78 -10.51
CA ILE A 66 -3.64 -15.93 -9.52
C ILE A 66 -4.44 -15.98 -8.22
N ILE A 67 -3.76 -16.24 -7.10
CA ILE A 67 -4.31 -16.13 -5.76
C ILE A 67 -3.49 -15.11 -4.98
N ILE A 68 -4.15 -14.11 -4.41
CA ILE A 68 -3.52 -13.08 -3.60
C ILE A 68 -3.97 -13.27 -2.15
N ALA A 69 -3.04 -13.62 -1.27
CA ALA A 69 -3.24 -13.75 0.17
C ALA A 69 -2.72 -12.49 0.87
N THR A 70 -3.61 -11.53 1.15
CA THR A 70 -3.22 -10.21 1.63
C THR A 70 -2.61 -10.24 3.03
N SER A 71 -3.07 -11.12 3.91
CA SER A 71 -2.49 -11.30 5.25
C SER A 71 -1.07 -11.86 5.22
N GLU A 72 -0.74 -12.65 4.21
CA GLU A 72 0.60 -13.21 4.00
C GLU A 72 1.50 -12.26 3.21
N ARG A 73 0.90 -11.25 2.54
CA ARG A 73 1.58 -10.35 1.59
C ARG A 73 2.27 -11.11 0.46
N HIS A 74 1.56 -12.12 -0.06
CA HIS A 74 2.01 -12.95 -1.16
C HIS A 74 0.97 -13.02 -2.29
N LEU A 75 1.50 -13.11 -3.51
CA LEU A 75 0.77 -13.45 -4.72
C LEU A 75 1.27 -14.81 -5.21
N TYR A 76 0.36 -15.71 -5.52
CA TYR A 76 0.64 -17.04 -6.01
C TYR A 76 0.09 -17.22 -7.42
N VAL A 77 0.92 -17.71 -8.33
CA VAL A 77 0.48 -18.19 -9.65
C VAL A 77 0.46 -19.73 -9.59
N VAL A 78 -0.73 -20.30 -9.62
CA VAL A 78 -0.91 -21.76 -9.54
C VAL A 78 -0.24 -22.43 -10.74
N GLN A 79 0.63 -23.43 -10.48
CA GLN A 79 1.35 -24.18 -11.51
C GLN A 79 0.78 -25.60 -11.75
N GLY A 80 -0.14 -26.04 -10.89
CA GLY A 80 -0.56 -27.45 -10.82
C GLY A 80 0.38 -28.31 -9.99
N ASN A 81 0.03 -29.60 -9.85
CA ASN A 81 0.80 -30.57 -9.08
C ASN A 81 1.14 -30.12 -7.64
N GLY A 82 0.23 -29.40 -6.99
CA GLY A 82 0.43 -28.90 -5.64
C GLY A 82 1.52 -27.83 -5.50
N ARG A 83 1.80 -27.06 -6.57
CA ARG A 83 2.83 -26.02 -6.59
C ARG A 83 2.28 -24.70 -7.09
N ALA A 84 2.92 -23.62 -6.64
CA ALA A 84 2.71 -22.27 -7.16
C ALA A 84 4.03 -21.50 -7.21
N LEU A 85 4.10 -20.55 -8.15
CA LEU A 85 5.14 -19.53 -8.15
C LEU A 85 4.65 -18.39 -7.23
N ARG A 86 5.40 -18.14 -6.17
CA ARG A 86 5.08 -17.12 -5.16
C ARG A 86 5.90 -15.85 -5.38
N TYR A 87 5.26 -14.70 -5.24
CA TYR A 87 5.87 -13.37 -5.25
C TYR A 87 5.55 -12.66 -3.95
N GLY A 88 6.51 -11.94 -3.38
CA GLY A 88 6.27 -10.98 -2.30
C GLY A 88 5.57 -9.72 -2.83
N ILE A 89 4.58 -9.23 -2.10
CA ILE A 89 3.82 -8.07 -2.53
C ILE A 89 3.63 -7.03 -1.41
N GLY A 90 3.50 -5.76 -1.80
CA GLY A 90 2.88 -4.74 -0.97
C GLY A 90 1.36 -4.75 -1.15
N VAL A 91 0.62 -4.52 -0.07
CA VAL A 91 -0.84 -4.62 -0.05
C VAL A 91 -1.50 -3.32 0.46
N GLY A 92 -2.83 -3.26 0.39
CA GLY A 92 -3.62 -2.18 0.96
C GLY A 92 -3.42 -2.05 2.47
N ARG A 93 -3.25 -0.80 2.94
CA ARG A 93 -3.25 -0.51 4.38
C ARG A 93 -4.64 -0.70 4.99
N ASP A 94 -4.74 -0.61 6.30
CA ASP A 94 -6.01 -0.69 7.03
C ASP A 94 -7.05 0.28 6.45
N GLY A 95 -8.27 -0.22 6.26
CA GLY A 95 -9.36 0.50 5.58
C GLY A 95 -9.34 0.44 4.06
N PHE A 96 -8.29 -0.13 3.44
CA PHE A 96 -8.17 -0.35 1.99
C PHE A 96 -7.99 -1.83 1.62
N THR A 97 -8.31 -2.72 2.55
CA THR A 97 -8.31 -4.17 2.31
C THR A 97 -9.62 -4.57 1.65
N TRP A 98 -9.55 -5.50 0.70
CA TRP A 98 -10.71 -6.06 0.01
C TRP A 98 -10.45 -7.52 -0.36
N GLN A 99 -11.53 -8.22 -0.71
CA GLN A 99 -11.48 -9.59 -1.20
C GLN A 99 -12.46 -9.77 -2.35
N GLY A 100 -12.22 -10.74 -3.20
CA GLY A 100 -13.12 -11.00 -4.32
C GLY A 100 -12.52 -11.84 -5.42
N LEU A 101 -13.35 -12.11 -6.43
CA LEU A 101 -13.01 -12.82 -7.64
C LEU A 101 -13.08 -11.86 -8.82
N LEU A 102 -11.97 -11.66 -9.49
CA LEU A 102 -11.83 -10.78 -10.63
C LEU A 102 -11.10 -11.51 -11.78
N LYS A 103 -10.93 -10.81 -12.89
CA LYS A 103 -10.08 -11.25 -14.01
C LYS A 103 -9.16 -10.12 -14.41
N ILE A 104 -8.00 -10.46 -14.96
CA ILE A 104 -7.15 -9.49 -15.65
C ILE A 104 -7.92 -8.98 -16.87
N SER A 105 -8.26 -7.69 -16.86
CA SER A 105 -9.03 -7.07 -17.95
C SER A 105 -8.15 -6.38 -18.99
N ARG A 106 -6.99 -5.90 -18.57
CA ARG A 106 -6.03 -5.18 -19.43
C ARG A 106 -4.63 -5.27 -18.83
N LYS A 107 -3.62 -5.11 -19.69
CA LYS A 107 -2.20 -5.02 -19.31
C LYS A 107 -1.61 -3.76 -19.92
N ALA A 108 -0.63 -3.16 -19.26
CA ALA A 108 0.11 -2.01 -19.79
C ALA A 108 1.56 -2.04 -19.34
N GLU A 109 2.45 -1.63 -20.26
CA GLU A 109 3.86 -1.37 -19.99
C GLU A 109 4.01 0.11 -19.64
N TRP A 110 4.82 0.42 -18.64
CA TRP A 110 5.05 1.78 -18.17
C TRP A 110 3.77 2.62 -18.17
N PRO A 111 2.74 2.23 -17.40
CA PRO A 111 1.42 2.85 -17.45
C PRO A 111 1.47 4.30 -16.96
N ASP A 112 0.65 5.15 -17.57
CA ASP A 112 0.36 6.45 -17.00
C ASP A 112 -0.39 6.31 -15.66
N TRP A 113 -0.16 7.25 -14.77
CA TRP A 113 -0.79 7.30 -13.47
C TRP A 113 -1.67 8.54 -13.32
N THR A 114 -2.92 8.31 -13.00
CA THR A 114 -3.89 9.33 -12.59
C THR A 114 -4.38 8.95 -11.21
N PRO A 115 -3.99 9.68 -10.16
CA PRO A 115 -4.49 9.42 -8.81
C PRO A 115 -6.02 9.50 -8.75
N PRO A 116 -6.70 8.57 -8.06
CA PRO A 116 -8.13 8.67 -7.82
C PRO A 116 -8.48 9.96 -7.06
N PRO A 117 -9.70 10.53 -7.27
CA PRO A 117 -10.12 11.75 -6.58
C PRO A 117 -10.01 11.68 -5.05
N GLU A 118 -10.33 10.53 -4.47
CA GLU A 118 -10.23 10.30 -3.02
C GLU A 118 -8.76 10.31 -2.53
N MET A 119 -7.82 9.90 -3.36
CA MET A 119 -6.39 9.99 -3.07
C MET A 119 -5.96 11.45 -3.09
N ILE A 120 -6.37 12.21 -4.10
CA ILE A 120 -6.10 13.65 -4.18
C ILE A 120 -6.71 14.41 -3.00
N ALA A 121 -7.91 14.03 -2.56
CA ALA A 121 -8.53 14.64 -1.38
C ALA A 121 -7.70 14.43 -0.10
N ARG A 122 -7.07 13.25 0.05
CA ARG A 122 -6.18 12.97 1.18
C ARG A 122 -4.79 13.59 1.03
N GLN A 123 -4.32 13.73 -0.20
CA GLN A 123 -2.97 14.18 -0.56
C GLN A 123 -3.05 15.22 -1.69
N PRO A 124 -3.43 16.49 -1.39
CA PRO A 124 -3.67 17.52 -2.41
C PRO A 124 -2.43 17.91 -3.23
N TYR A 125 -1.23 17.59 -2.72
CA TYR A 125 0.05 17.88 -3.36
C TYR A 125 0.39 16.91 -4.50
N LEU A 126 -0.32 15.77 -4.64
CA LEU A 126 -0.08 14.82 -5.72
C LEU A 126 -0.40 15.44 -7.10
N PRO A 127 0.37 15.09 -8.13
CA PRO A 127 0.07 15.51 -9.49
C PRO A 127 -1.28 14.92 -9.92
N ARG A 128 -2.00 15.63 -10.79
CA ARG A 128 -3.27 15.14 -11.35
C ARG A 128 -3.08 14.07 -12.43
N PHE A 129 -1.88 14.03 -12.99
CA PHE A 129 -1.45 13.07 -14.01
C PHE A 129 0.06 12.92 -13.95
N MET A 130 0.57 11.73 -14.23
CA MET A 130 1.98 11.45 -14.40
C MET A 130 2.15 10.42 -15.53
N ALA A 131 2.95 10.77 -16.53
CA ALA A 131 3.30 9.86 -17.60
C ALA A 131 4.06 8.63 -17.08
N GLY A 132 3.97 7.52 -17.80
CA GLY A 132 4.71 6.30 -17.50
C GLY A 132 6.22 6.54 -17.51
N GLY A 133 6.94 5.83 -16.65
CA GLY A 133 8.40 5.96 -16.54
C GLY A 133 8.92 5.56 -15.15
N PRO A 134 10.25 5.56 -14.95
CA PRO A 134 10.88 5.08 -13.73
C PRO A 134 10.42 5.75 -12.44
N GLY A 135 10.06 7.05 -12.50
CA GLY A 135 9.55 7.80 -11.35
C GLY A 135 8.04 7.65 -11.11
N ASN A 136 7.34 6.85 -11.93
CA ASN A 136 5.90 6.65 -11.79
C ASN A 136 5.61 5.58 -10.71
N PRO A 137 4.68 5.85 -9.75
CA PRO A 137 4.35 4.91 -8.68
C PRO A 137 3.84 3.55 -9.16
N LEU A 138 3.32 3.43 -10.39
CA LEU A 138 2.88 2.16 -10.96
C LEU A 138 4.01 1.28 -11.48
N GLY A 139 5.23 1.80 -11.55
CA GLY A 139 6.41 1.07 -12.00
C GLY A 139 6.34 0.59 -13.44
N ALA A 140 7.09 -0.47 -13.75
CA ALA A 140 7.34 -0.93 -15.11
C ALA A 140 6.12 -1.55 -15.81
N ARG A 141 5.19 -2.18 -15.07
CA ARG A 141 4.05 -2.93 -15.62
C ARG A 141 2.82 -2.80 -14.72
N ALA A 142 1.64 -2.88 -15.34
CA ALA A 142 0.38 -3.02 -14.61
C ALA A 142 -0.55 -4.04 -15.27
N LEU A 143 -1.21 -4.86 -14.42
CA LEU A 143 -2.29 -5.77 -14.76
C LEU A 143 -3.56 -5.26 -14.06
N TYR A 144 -4.56 -4.87 -14.83
CA TYR A 144 -5.80 -4.25 -14.32
C TYR A 144 -6.81 -5.32 -13.95
N LEU A 145 -7.53 -5.12 -12.84
CA LEU A 145 -8.45 -6.10 -12.25
C LEU A 145 -9.92 -5.72 -12.56
N GLY A 146 -10.51 -6.40 -13.54
CA GLY A 146 -11.89 -6.14 -13.95
C GLY A 146 -12.14 -4.70 -14.37
N ALA A 147 -13.31 -4.17 -14.01
CA ALA A 147 -13.68 -2.76 -14.18
C ALA A 147 -13.41 -1.91 -12.94
N THR A 148 -12.54 -2.38 -12.04
CA THR A 148 -12.21 -1.70 -10.78
C THR A 148 -11.04 -0.72 -10.94
N VAL A 149 -10.79 0.04 -9.89
CA VAL A 149 -9.58 0.88 -9.78
C VAL A 149 -8.33 0.08 -9.35
N TYR A 150 -8.49 -1.20 -9.00
CA TYR A 150 -7.41 -2.02 -8.48
C TYR A 150 -6.52 -2.61 -9.57
N ARG A 151 -5.25 -2.77 -9.24
CA ARG A 151 -4.20 -3.26 -10.14
C ARG A 151 -3.22 -4.13 -9.39
N ILE A 152 -2.58 -5.03 -10.11
CA ILE A 152 -1.28 -5.61 -9.77
C ILE A 152 -0.27 -4.81 -10.58
N HIS A 153 0.74 -4.19 -9.94
CA HIS A 153 1.64 -3.29 -10.64
C HIS A 153 3.05 -3.28 -10.04
N GLY A 154 3.99 -2.73 -10.75
CA GLY A 154 5.34 -2.47 -10.25
C GLY A 154 5.37 -1.37 -9.20
N THR A 155 6.54 -0.90 -8.87
CA THR A 155 6.66 0.21 -7.91
C THR A 155 7.96 0.99 -8.15
N ASN A 156 7.95 2.25 -7.81
CA ASN A 156 9.16 3.06 -7.63
C ASN A 156 9.67 3.03 -6.17
N ARG A 157 8.99 2.26 -5.29
CA ARG A 157 9.33 2.08 -3.86
C ARG A 157 9.43 0.58 -3.53
N PRO A 158 10.51 -0.10 -3.98
CA PRO A 158 10.70 -1.54 -3.72
C PRO A 158 10.80 -1.87 -2.22
N ASP A 159 11.23 -0.93 -1.38
CA ASP A 159 11.25 -1.03 0.08
C ASP A 159 9.85 -1.20 0.72
N THR A 160 8.77 -0.97 -0.03
CA THR A 160 7.40 -1.17 0.44
C THR A 160 6.86 -2.59 0.22
N ILE A 161 7.62 -3.46 -0.44
CA ILE A 161 7.23 -4.87 -0.58
C ILE A 161 7.27 -5.56 0.79
N GLY A 162 6.28 -6.41 1.05
CA GLY A 162 6.09 -7.02 2.37
C GLY A 162 5.38 -6.11 3.37
N THR A 163 4.91 -4.91 2.97
CA THR A 163 4.21 -3.98 3.86
C THR A 163 2.77 -3.70 3.41
N ALA A 164 1.97 -3.07 4.29
CA ALA A 164 0.59 -2.67 4.04
C ALA A 164 0.52 -1.14 3.96
N VAL A 165 0.76 -0.56 2.78
CA VAL A 165 0.85 0.90 2.59
C VAL A 165 0.05 1.43 1.39
N SER A 166 -0.46 0.56 0.51
CA SER A 166 -1.18 1.01 -0.69
C SER A 166 -2.63 1.41 -0.41
N SER A 167 -3.27 2.02 -1.40
CA SER A 167 -4.72 2.29 -1.39
C SER A 167 -5.52 1.14 -2.02
N GLY A 168 -5.08 -0.12 -1.81
CA GLY A 168 -5.79 -1.34 -2.20
C GLY A 168 -5.23 -2.05 -3.43
N CYS A 169 -4.26 -1.47 -4.14
CA CYS A 169 -3.53 -2.14 -5.21
C CYS A 169 -2.43 -3.07 -4.64
N PHE A 170 -1.95 -3.98 -5.47
CA PHE A 170 -0.91 -4.96 -5.14
C PHE A 170 0.39 -4.58 -5.85
N ARG A 171 1.45 -4.32 -5.07
CA ARG A 171 2.75 -3.88 -5.57
C ARG A 171 3.73 -5.03 -5.62
N LEU A 172 4.52 -5.09 -6.68
CA LEU A 172 5.68 -5.95 -6.81
C LEU A 172 6.91 -5.10 -7.14
N VAL A 173 8.11 -5.63 -6.91
CA VAL A 173 9.30 -5.03 -7.54
C VAL A 173 9.19 -5.10 -9.05
N ASN A 174 9.84 -4.18 -9.76
CA ASN A 174 9.70 -4.06 -11.21
C ASN A 174 10.11 -5.34 -11.98
N ALA A 175 11.13 -6.05 -11.53
CA ALA A 175 11.54 -7.32 -12.13
C ALA A 175 10.47 -8.41 -12.01
N ASP A 176 9.81 -8.50 -10.85
CA ASP A 176 8.79 -9.51 -10.58
C ASP A 176 7.48 -9.22 -11.32
N VAL A 177 7.06 -7.95 -11.39
CA VAL A 177 5.86 -7.61 -12.16
C VAL A 177 6.08 -7.77 -13.66
N ALA A 178 7.29 -7.59 -14.17
CA ALA A 178 7.63 -7.87 -15.56
C ALA A 178 7.53 -9.37 -15.85
N ASP A 179 8.12 -10.21 -15.01
CA ASP A 179 8.00 -11.68 -15.11
C ASP A 179 6.53 -12.15 -15.04
N LEU A 180 5.75 -11.60 -14.09
CA LEU A 180 4.32 -11.89 -13.98
C LEU A 180 3.55 -11.43 -15.22
N TYR A 181 3.84 -10.25 -15.73
CA TYR A 181 3.22 -9.68 -16.91
C TYR A 181 3.41 -10.59 -18.14
N ASP A 182 4.60 -11.11 -18.36
CA ASP A 182 4.89 -11.98 -19.51
C ASP A 182 4.17 -13.33 -19.41
N ARG A 183 4.00 -13.86 -18.20
CA ARG A 183 3.34 -15.15 -17.94
C ARG A 183 1.81 -15.10 -18.03
N ILE A 184 1.21 -13.99 -17.65
CA ILE A 184 -0.23 -13.92 -17.38
C ILE A 184 -0.97 -13.28 -18.54
N PRO A 185 -1.88 -14.02 -19.24
CA PRO A 185 -2.74 -13.45 -20.27
C PRO A 185 -3.90 -12.63 -19.69
N VAL A 186 -4.46 -11.73 -20.51
CA VAL A 186 -5.74 -11.11 -20.24
C VAL A 186 -6.81 -12.19 -20.13
N GLY A 187 -7.77 -12.02 -19.23
CA GLY A 187 -8.81 -13.02 -18.91
C GLY A 187 -8.43 -13.95 -17.75
N THR A 188 -7.17 -13.96 -17.30
CA THR A 188 -6.74 -14.76 -16.15
C THR A 188 -7.57 -14.49 -14.91
N LYS A 189 -8.02 -15.56 -14.25
CA LYS A 189 -8.74 -15.54 -12.97
C LYS A 189 -7.84 -15.04 -11.84
N VAL A 190 -8.32 -14.09 -11.06
CA VAL A 190 -7.65 -13.54 -9.87
C VAL A 190 -8.56 -13.66 -8.68
N ILE A 191 -8.10 -14.34 -7.64
CA ILE A 191 -8.79 -14.50 -6.36
C ILE A 191 -8.01 -13.72 -5.31
N VAL A 192 -8.68 -12.76 -4.67
CA VAL A 192 -8.12 -11.99 -3.56
C VAL A 192 -8.75 -12.47 -2.27
N ARG A 193 -7.92 -12.89 -1.32
CA ARG A 193 -8.31 -13.40 0.00
C ARG A 193 -7.58 -12.63 1.08
N GLN A 194 -8.26 -12.41 2.20
CA GLN A 194 -7.63 -11.80 3.37
C GLN A 194 -6.95 -12.82 4.28
N LYS A 195 -7.42 -14.07 4.25
CA LYS A 195 -6.84 -15.18 5.02
C LYS A 195 -6.34 -16.28 4.09
N PRO A 196 -5.30 -17.03 4.49
CA PRO A 196 -4.90 -18.23 3.77
C PRO A 196 -6.03 -19.26 3.74
N GLU A 197 -6.03 -20.15 2.75
CA GLU A 197 -6.77 -21.40 2.82
C GLU A 197 -6.09 -22.31 3.86
N ILE A 198 -6.85 -22.71 4.88
CA ILE A 198 -6.41 -23.71 5.87
C ILE A 198 -6.62 -25.10 5.25
#